data_7dc94b793cb742d0046381ace8bbb7ec
#
_entry.id   7dc94b793cb742d0046381ace8bbb7ec
#
_cell.length_a   1.000
_cell.length_b   1.000
_cell.length_c   1.000
_cell.angle_alpha   90.00
_cell.angle_beta   90.00
_cell.angle_gamma   90.00
#
_symmetry.space_group_name_H-M   'P 1'
#
loop_
_entity.id
_entity.type
_entity.pdbx_description
1 polymer ?
#
loop_
_entity_poly.entity_id
_entity_poly.type
_entity_poly.pdbx_seq_one_letter_code
_entity_poly.pdbx_strand_id
1 'polypeptide(L)'
;IEFNLRGPNLAMVTACTTGTHSIGLGARLIATGDADAMLVGGAEMGTTPVGLGGFAAARALSTRNDDPEHASRPWDKDRDGFVLGDGAGVMMLESLESAQARGAKIYAEVVGFGMSGDAYHMTSPPEDGRGAALAMRNALRDAGMNPSDVDYINAHGTSTPAGDVAETVAI
;
A
#
# COMPACT_ATOMS: atom_id res chain seq x y z
N ILE A 1 20.74 12.42 9.33
CA ILE A 1 21.94 13.27 9.45
C ILE A 1 21.70 14.58 8.70
N GLU A 2 21.42 14.52 7.39
CA GLU A 2 21.27 15.69 6.53
C GLU A 2 20.19 16.67 7.00
N PHE A 3 19.04 16.14 7.42
CA PHE A 3 17.92 16.94 7.92
C PHE A 3 17.84 17.03 9.44
N ASN A 4 18.87 16.56 10.16
CA ASN A 4 18.93 16.55 11.63
C ASN A 4 17.71 15.89 12.30
N LEU A 5 17.11 14.88 11.66
CA LEU A 5 16.01 14.12 12.22
C LEU A 5 16.54 13.15 13.29
N ARG A 6 15.91 13.11 14.45
CA ARG A 6 16.36 12.37 15.64
C ARG A 6 15.32 11.41 16.21
N GLY A 7 14.12 11.39 15.63
CA GLY A 7 13.05 10.52 16.06
C GLY A 7 13.24 9.04 15.67
N PRO A 8 12.24 8.20 15.86
CA PRO A 8 12.28 6.80 15.48
C PRO A 8 12.66 6.61 14.01
N ASN A 9 13.52 5.62 13.74
CA ASN A 9 13.97 5.25 12.40
C ASN A 9 13.74 3.75 12.23
N LEU A 10 12.75 3.40 11.40
CA LEU A 10 12.28 2.04 11.20
C LEU A 10 12.26 1.69 9.72
N ALA A 11 12.68 0.48 9.38
CA ALA A 11 12.53 -0.08 8.04
C ALA A 11 11.36 -1.07 8.04
N MET A 12 10.35 -0.79 7.24
CA MET A 12 9.25 -1.70 6.95
C MET A 12 9.58 -2.51 5.71
N VAL A 13 9.39 -3.83 5.76
CA VAL A 13 9.58 -4.72 4.62
C VAL A 13 8.40 -5.68 4.54
N THR A 14 7.37 -5.28 3.84
CA THR A 14 6.14 -6.04 3.66
C THR A 14 5.68 -6.03 2.19
N ALA A 15 6.65 -6.08 1.27
CA ALA A 15 6.44 -6.07 -0.18
C ALA A 15 5.55 -4.90 -0.61
N CYS A 16 4.53 -5.12 -1.42
CA CYS A 16 3.64 -4.07 -1.95
C CYS A 16 2.91 -3.26 -0.87
N THR A 17 2.79 -3.77 0.36
CA THR A 17 2.16 -3.06 1.48
C THR A 17 3.14 -2.22 2.31
N THR A 18 4.42 -2.20 1.97
CA THR A 18 5.45 -1.47 2.74
C THR A 18 5.10 0.00 2.93
N GLY A 19 4.69 0.68 1.86
CA GLY A 19 4.29 2.10 1.94
C GLY A 19 3.09 2.33 2.87
N THR A 20 2.06 1.50 2.75
CA THR A 20 0.86 1.56 3.62
C THR A 20 1.22 1.29 5.09
N HIS A 21 2.05 0.28 5.35
CA HIS A 21 2.51 -0.01 6.72
C HIS A 21 3.38 1.11 7.29
N SER A 22 4.26 1.71 6.47
CA SER A 22 5.06 2.86 6.87
C SER A 22 4.18 4.05 7.29
N ILE A 23 3.14 4.36 6.52
CA ILE A 23 2.19 5.42 6.81
C ILE A 23 1.43 5.12 8.12
N GLY A 24 0.84 3.94 8.23
CA GLY A 24 0.03 3.58 9.39
C GLY A 24 0.82 3.50 10.68
N LEU A 25 2.02 2.94 10.65
CA LEU A 25 2.89 2.87 11.83
C LEU A 25 3.48 4.23 12.20
N GLY A 26 3.83 5.06 11.20
CA GLY A 26 4.23 6.45 11.45
C GLY A 26 3.12 7.26 12.13
N ALA A 27 1.87 7.10 11.68
CA ALA A 27 0.73 7.74 12.32
C ALA A 27 0.53 7.27 13.77
N ARG A 28 0.74 5.97 14.06
CA ARG A 28 0.65 5.44 15.42
C ARG A 28 1.77 6.01 16.32
N LEU A 29 3.00 6.10 15.84
CA LEU A 29 4.09 6.70 16.62
C LEU A 29 3.83 8.16 16.98
N ILE A 30 3.18 8.92 16.09
CA ILE A 30 2.75 10.28 16.39
C ILE A 30 1.60 10.26 17.42
N ALA A 31 0.61 9.41 17.23
CA ALA A 31 -0.55 9.30 18.12
C ALA A 31 -0.16 8.86 19.54
N THR A 32 0.90 8.06 19.70
CA THR A 32 1.43 7.63 21.01
C THR A 32 2.42 8.62 21.63
N GLY A 33 2.80 9.67 20.92
CA GLY A 33 3.73 10.68 21.39
C GLY A 33 5.21 10.28 21.28
N ASP A 34 5.52 9.22 20.54
CA ASP A 34 6.91 8.79 20.30
C ASP A 34 7.60 9.67 19.25
N ALA A 35 6.84 10.40 18.47
CA ALA A 35 7.32 11.37 17.49
C ALA A 35 6.30 12.50 17.28
N ASP A 36 6.77 13.73 17.02
CA ASP A 36 5.92 14.85 16.64
C ASP A 36 5.59 14.84 15.15
N ALA A 37 6.51 14.33 14.33
CA ALA A 37 6.39 14.22 12.89
C ALA A 37 7.19 13.04 12.36
N MET A 38 6.73 12.42 11.28
CA MET A 38 7.37 11.28 10.65
C MET A 38 7.42 11.44 9.12
N LEU A 39 8.60 11.20 8.54
CA LEU A 39 8.72 10.93 7.11
C LEU A 39 8.35 9.46 6.86
N VAL A 40 7.36 9.23 6.04
CA VAL A 40 6.82 7.90 5.76
C VAL A 40 6.65 7.68 4.26
N GLY A 41 6.65 6.44 3.83
CA GLY A 41 6.43 6.12 2.42
C GLY A 41 7.07 4.81 2.01
N GLY A 42 7.26 4.64 0.72
CA GLY A 42 7.91 3.49 0.11
C GLY A 42 8.69 3.87 -1.12
N ALA A 43 9.70 3.09 -1.43
CA ALA A 43 10.50 3.21 -2.63
C ALA A 43 10.83 1.82 -3.14
N GLU A 44 10.71 1.61 -4.44
CA GLU A 44 11.02 0.33 -5.08
C GLU A 44 11.76 0.58 -6.40
N MET A 45 12.83 -0.16 -6.61
CA MET A 45 13.51 -0.30 -7.88
C MET A 45 13.56 -1.79 -8.24
N GLY A 46 12.42 -2.31 -8.68
CA GLY A 46 12.20 -3.73 -8.99
C GLY A 46 12.70 -4.14 -10.37
N THR A 47 12.91 -3.21 -11.30
CA THR A 47 13.31 -3.48 -12.70
C THR A 47 14.80 -3.89 -12.84
N THR A 48 15.26 -4.72 -11.91
CA THR A 48 16.59 -5.34 -11.94
C THR A 48 16.52 -6.73 -12.56
N PRO A 49 17.63 -7.29 -13.08
CA PRO A 49 17.63 -8.66 -13.60
C PRO A 49 17.13 -9.70 -12.60
N VAL A 50 17.43 -9.54 -11.31
CA VAL A 50 16.96 -10.45 -10.25
C VAL A 50 15.48 -10.25 -9.97
N GLY A 51 15.01 -9.01 -9.89
CA GLY A 51 13.60 -8.68 -9.68
C GLY A 51 12.73 -9.21 -10.82
N LEU A 52 13.07 -8.85 -12.06
CA LEU A 52 12.39 -9.35 -13.26
C LEU A 52 12.42 -10.87 -13.36
N GLY A 53 13.60 -11.48 -13.17
CA GLY A 53 13.77 -12.93 -13.22
C GLY A 53 12.94 -13.65 -12.16
N GLY A 54 12.89 -13.13 -10.95
CA GLY A 54 12.10 -13.71 -9.85
C GLY A 54 10.59 -13.68 -10.11
N PHE A 55 10.05 -12.54 -10.52
CA PHE A 55 8.62 -12.41 -10.84
C PHE A 55 8.24 -13.15 -12.14
N ALA A 56 9.14 -13.20 -13.14
CA ALA A 56 8.94 -14.02 -14.32
C ALA A 56 8.89 -15.52 -13.99
N ALA A 57 9.80 -15.99 -13.14
CA ALA A 57 9.78 -17.37 -12.65
C ALA A 57 8.51 -17.72 -11.87
N ALA A 58 7.97 -16.76 -11.12
CA ALA A 58 6.69 -16.88 -10.42
C ALA A 58 5.48 -16.80 -11.38
N ARG A 59 5.68 -16.52 -12.66
CA ARG A 59 4.63 -16.32 -13.67
C ARG A 59 3.63 -15.25 -13.28
N ALA A 60 4.11 -14.19 -12.64
CA ALA A 60 3.29 -13.08 -12.15
C ALA A 60 3.24 -11.89 -13.11
N LEU A 61 4.19 -11.80 -14.05
CA LEU A 61 4.30 -10.70 -15.02
C LEU A 61 3.45 -10.94 -16.25
N SER A 62 2.91 -9.85 -16.81
CA SER A 62 2.34 -9.83 -18.14
C SER A 62 3.41 -10.22 -19.18
N THR A 63 3.00 -10.97 -20.19
CA THR A 63 3.85 -11.37 -21.33
C THR A 63 3.51 -10.59 -22.60
N ARG A 64 2.67 -9.57 -22.52
CA ARG A 64 2.20 -8.75 -23.64
C ARG A 64 3.28 -7.75 -24.10
N ASN A 65 4.38 -8.27 -24.67
CA ASN A 65 5.49 -7.46 -25.14
C ASN A 65 5.28 -6.85 -26.54
N ASP A 66 4.26 -7.31 -27.24
CA ASP A 66 3.80 -6.77 -28.53
C ASP A 66 2.93 -5.52 -28.37
N ASP A 67 2.36 -5.29 -27.18
CA ASP A 67 1.54 -4.12 -26.87
C ASP A 67 1.80 -3.67 -25.42
N PRO A 68 3.01 -3.17 -25.10
CA PRO A 68 3.42 -2.90 -23.71
C PRO A 68 2.66 -1.76 -23.06
N GLU A 69 2.17 -0.78 -23.83
CA GLU A 69 1.41 0.36 -23.30
C GLU A 69 0.06 -0.07 -22.72
N HIS A 70 -0.50 -1.20 -23.17
CA HIS A 70 -1.76 -1.76 -22.70
C HIS A 70 -1.58 -3.09 -21.94
N ALA A 71 -0.37 -3.41 -21.51
CA ALA A 71 -0.09 -4.66 -20.80
C ALA A 71 -0.67 -4.64 -19.37
N SER A 72 -0.53 -3.51 -18.65
CA SER A 72 -1.19 -3.33 -17.35
C SER A 72 -2.65 -2.92 -17.60
N ARG A 73 -3.57 -3.81 -17.28
CA ARG A 73 -5.01 -3.66 -17.55
C ARG A 73 -5.88 -4.28 -16.44
N PRO A 74 -5.81 -3.71 -15.20
CA PRO A 74 -6.55 -4.25 -14.07
C PRO A 74 -8.04 -4.46 -14.40
N TRP A 75 -8.61 -5.57 -13.92
CA TRP A 75 -10.00 -6.02 -14.12
C TRP A 75 -10.42 -6.32 -15.57
N ASP A 76 -9.56 -6.05 -16.55
CA ASP A 76 -9.85 -6.44 -17.94
C ASP A 76 -9.88 -7.98 -18.07
N LYS A 77 -10.74 -8.48 -18.98
CA LYS A 77 -10.88 -9.93 -19.20
C LYS A 77 -9.62 -10.56 -19.79
N ASP A 78 -8.83 -9.79 -20.52
CA ASP A 78 -7.63 -10.26 -21.21
C ASP A 78 -6.33 -9.89 -20.45
N ARG A 79 -6.42 -9.53 -19.16
CA ARG A 79 -5.26 -9.29 -18.31
C ARG A 79 -4.51 -10.59 -18.06
N ASP A 80 -3.20 -10.54 -18.01
CA ASP A 80 -2.33 -11.73 -17.92
C ASP A 80 -1.22 -11.63 -16.86
N GLY A 81 -1.18 -10.56 -16.08
CA GLY A 81 -0.17 -10.33 -15.05
C GLY A 81 0.13 -8.84 -14.86
N PHE A 82 0.97 -8.52 -13.89
CA PHE A 82 1.37 -7.15 -13.64
C PHE A 82 2.57 -6.71 -14.49
N VAL A 83 2.75 -5.41 -14.61
CA VAL A 83 3.95 -4.79 -15.22
C VAL A 83 4.79 -4.21 -14.10
N LEU A 84 6.05 -4.64 -14.03
CA LEU A 84 6.98 -4.16 -13.01
C LEU A 84 7.38 -2.72 -13.30
N GLY A 85 7.28 -1.87 -12.29
CA GLY A 85 7.67 -0.47 -12.36
C GLY A 85 8.60 -0.08 -11.22
N ASP A 86 9.31 1.01 -11.40
CA ASP A 86 10.11 1.64 -10.36
C ASP A 86 9.44 2.93 -9.90
N GLY A 87 9.58 3.26 -8.63
CA GLY A 87 9.02 4.49 -8.11
C GLY A 87 9.30 4.71 -6.63
N ALA A 88 8.97 5.90 -6.17
CA ALA A 88 9.03 6.27 -4.77
C ALA A 88 7.93 7.28 -4.44
N GLY A 89 7.35 7.14 -3.26
CA GLY A 89 6.43 8.11 -2.70
C GLY A 89 6.76 8.34 -1.23
N VAL A 90 6.93 9.60 -0.85
CA VAL A 90 7.25 9.99 0.53
C VAL A 90 6.33 11.13 0.94
N MET A 91 5.83 11.06 2.16
CA MET A 91 5.00 12.11 2.76
C MET A 91 5.45 12.44 4.17
N MET A 92 5.11 13.64 4.62
CA MET A 92 5.26 14.05 6.01
C MET A 92 3.94 13.83 6.73
N LEU A 93 3.97 13.06 7.80
CA LEU A 93 2.90 13.00 8.80
C LEU A 93 3.28 13.87 9.99
N GLU A 94 2.29 14.49 10.59
CA GLU A 94 2.47 15.44 11.69
C GLU A 94 1.20 15.50 12.51
N SER A 95 1.28 15.82 13.81
CA SER A 95 0.07 16.06 14.59
C SER A 95 -0.67 17.30 14.08
N LEU A 96 -1.99 17.31 14.21
CA LEU A 96 -2.81 18.44 13.77
C LEU A 96 -2.38 19.75 14.43
N GLU A 97 -2.08 19.70 15.73
CA GLU A 97 -1.64 20.87 16.52
C GLU A 97 -0.32 21.44 15.99
N SER A 98 0.65 20.57 15.69
CA SER A 98 1.95 20.99 15.13
C SER A 98 1.77 21.59 13.74
N ALA A 99 1.01 20.94 12.87
CA ALA A 99 0.72 21.41 11.52
C ALA A 99 0.07 22.80 11.52
N GLN A 100 -0.93 23.00 12.38
CA GLN A 100 -1.63 24.29 12.54
C GLN A 100 -0.70 25.35 13.10
N ALA A 101 0.09 25.04 14.14
CA ALA A 101 0.98 26.00 14.79
C ALA A 101 2.02 26.60 13.84
N ARG A 102 2.50 25.81 12.87
CA ARG A 102 3.45 26.29 11.84
C ARG A 102 2.81 26.78 10.55
N GLY A 103 1.46 26.80 10.46
CA GLY A 103 0.75 27.22 9.26
C GLY A 103 0.94 26.28 8.06
N ALA A 104 1.07 24.96 8.32
CA ALA A 104 1.27 23.98 7.27
C ALA A 104 0.05 23.87 6.36
N LYS A 105 0.28 23.60 5.06
CA LYS A 105 -0.79 23.16 4.18
C LYS A 105 -1.13 21.71 4.52
N ILE A 106 -2.33 21.50 5.05
CA ILE A 106 -2.85 20.16 5.36
C ILE A 106 -3.59 19.65 4.12
N TYR A 107 -3.21 18.48 3.61
CA TYR A 107 -3.81 17.85 2.43
C TYR A 107 -4.97 16.92 2.82
N ALA A 108 -4.77 16.15 3.88
CA ALA A 108 -5.72 15.16 4.38
C ALA A 108 -5.38 14.78 5.82
N GLU A 109 -6.28 14.06 6.47
CA GLU A 109 -6.08 13.44 7.76
C GLU A 109 -5.99 11.91 7.59
N VAL A 110 -5.05 11.26 8.30
CA VAL A 110 -4.97 9.80 8.39
C VAL A 110 -5.82 9.37 9.59
N VAL A 111 -7.03 8.94 9.34
CA VAL A 111 -8.02 8.67 10.39
C VAL A 111 -8.02 7.24 10.89
N GLY A 112 -7.45 6.29 10.15
CA GLY A 112 -7.41 4.90 10.56
C GLY A 112 -6.43 4.05 9.76
N PHE A 113 -6.03 2.94 10.36
CA PHE A 113 -5.09 1.99 9.78
C PHE A 113 -5.45 0.56 10.16
N GLY A 114 -5.44 -0.34 9.18
CA GLY A 114 -5.75 -1.75 9.37
C GLY A 114 -4.72 -2.67 8.73
N MET A 115 -4.43 -3.75 9.42
CA MET A 115 -3.55 -4.81 8.94
C MET A 115 -4.23 -6.17 9.11
N SER A 116 -3.83 -7.13 8.28
CA SER A 116 -4.22 -8.53 8.38
C SER A 116 -3.19 -9.42 7.70
N GLY A 117 -3.33 -10.73 7.85
CA GLY A 117 -2.61 -11.74 7.09
C GLY A 117 -3.60 -12.82 6.64
N ASP A 118 -3.38 -13.37 5.46
CA ASP A 118 -4.30 -14.35 4.86
C ASP A 118 -4.24 -15.73 5.53
N ALA A 119 -3.07 -16.11 6.07
CA ALA A 119 -2.80 -17.46 6.58
C ALA A 119 -3.24 -18.54 5.56
N TYR A 120 -2.94 -18.34 4.29
CA TYR A 120 -3.42 -19.16 3.19
C TYR A 120 -2.29 -19.67 2.30
N HIS A 121 -1.66 -18.82 1.53
CA HIS A 121 -0.61 -19.18 0.59
C HIS A 121 0.49 -18.12 0.60
N MET A 122 1.69 -18.48 0.16
CA MET A 122 2.86 -17.61 0.19
C MET A 122 2.71 -16.34 -0.67
N THR A 123 2.02 -16.45 -1.82
CA THR A 123 1.86 -15.35 -2.78
C THR A 123 0.43 -15.19 -3.33
N SER A 124 -0.39 -16.23 -3.30
CA SER A 124 -1.75 -16.17 -3.85
C SER A 124 -2.77 -15.76 -2.79
N PRO A 125 -3.64 -14.78 -3.08
CA PRO A 125 -4.74 -14.45 -2.18
C PRO A 125 -5.78 -15.59 -2.16
N PRO A 126 -6.53 -15.76 -1.05
CA PRO A 126 -7.68 -16.64 -1.04
C PRO A 126 -8.80 -16.06 -1.93
N GLU A 127 -9.53 -16.93 -2.62
CA GLU A 127 -10.58 -16.52 -3.57
C GLU A 127 -11.71 -15.70 -2.93
N ASP A 128 -11.94 -15.90 -1.63
CA ASP A 128 -12.95 -15.18 -0.85
C ASP A 128 -12.49 -13.77 -0.39
N GLY A 129 -11.26 -13.35 -0.69
CA GLY A 129 -10.72 -12.05 -0.35
C GLY A 129 -10.69 -11.70 1.15
N ARG A 130 -10.88 -12.71 2.03
CA ARG A 130 -11.10 -12.51 3.48
C ARG A 130 -10.03 -11.70 4.19
N GLY A 131 -8.76 -11.84 3.76
CA GLY A 131 -7.65 -11.09 4.37
C GLY A 131 -7.72 -9.61 4.03
N ALA A 132 -7.92 -9.26 2.76
CA ALA A 132 -8.09 -7.87 2.34
C ALA A 132 -9.34 -7.24 2.98
N ALA A 133 -10.48 -7.96 2.99
CA ALA A 133 -11.68 -7.53 3.69
C ALA A 133 -11.45 -7.30 5.19
N LEU A 134 -10.64 -8.13 5.85
CA LEU A 134 -10.29 -7.96 7.26
C LEU A 134 -9.43 -6.71 7.48
N ALA A 135 -8.45 -6.44 6.61
CA ALA A 135 -7.63 -5.23 6.68
C ALA A 135 -8.48 -3.96 6.56
N MET A 136 -9.41 -3.92 5.58
CA MET A 136 -10.34 -2.80 5.41
C MET A 136 -11.25 -2.61 6.62
N ARG A 137 -11.85 -3.69 7.13
CA ARG A 137 -12.68 -3.63 8.37
C ARG A 137 -11.88 -3.13 9.58
N ASN A 138 -10.62 -3.56 9.70
CA ASN A 138 -9.76 -3.09 10.79
C ASN A 138 -9.44 -1.60 10.66
N ALA A 139 -9.21 -1.10 9.43
CA ALA A 139 -8.99 0.33 9.18
C ALA A 139 -10.24 1.16 9.51
N LEU A 140 -11.42 0.72 9.06
CA LEU A 140 -12.70 1.38 9.38
C LEU A 140 -12.99 1.39 10.88
N ARG A 141 -12.72 0.27 11.56
CA ARG A 141 -12.88 0.20 13.03
C ARG A 141 -11.94 1.16 13.74
N ASP A 142 -10.68 1.25 13.30
CA ASP A 142 -9.69 2.18 13.86
C ASP A 142 -10.12 3.65 13.64
N ALA A 143 -10.71 3.95 12.49
CA ALA A 143 -11.25 5.26 12.13
C ALA A 143 -12.60 5.58 12.80
N GLY A 144 -13.30 4.60 13.36
CA GLY A 144 -14.68 4.78 13.84
C GLY A 144 -15.70 5.05 12.73
N MET A 145 -15.44 4.54 11.51
CA MET A 145 -16.23 4.78 10.28
C MET A 145 -16.99 3.52 9.86
N ASN A 146 -18.07 3.73 9.10
CA ASN A 146 -18.82 2.66 8.44
C ASN A 146 -18.37 2.52 6.99
N PRO A 147 -18.59 1.36 6.34
CA PRO A 147 -18.31 1.21 4.91
C PRO A 147 -18.99 2.25 4.01
N SER A 148 -20.21 2.70 4.40
CA SER A 148 -20.96 3.74 3.68
C SER A 148 -20.34 5.14 3.71
N ASP A 149 -19.35 5.35 4.55
CA ASP A 149 -18.65 6.63 4.71
C ASP A 149 -17.43 6.72 3.77
N VAL A 150 -17.19 5.66 2.98
CA VAL A 150 -16.06 5.58 2.03
C VAL A 150 -16.55 5.93 0.64
N ASP A 151 -16.02 7.01 0.08
CA ASP A 151 -16.36 7.48 -1.27
C ASP A 151 -15.44 6.91 -2.36
N TYR A 152 -14.21 6.52 -2.01
CA TYR A 152 -13.21 6.05 -2.97
C TYR A 152 -12.27 5.01 -2.36
N ILE A 153 -11.96 3.99 -3.14
CA ILE A 153 -10.95 2.98 -2.81
C ILE A 153 -9.85 3.03 -3.87
N ASN A 154 -8.61 3.27 -3.45
CA ASN A 154 -7.45 3.03 -4.29
C ASN A 154 -7.07 1.57 -4.14
N ALA A 155 -7.55 0.74 -5.05
CA ALA A 155 -7.31 -0.69 -5.03
C ALA A 155 -5.86 -1.03 -5.39
N HIS A 156 -5.43 -2.23 -5.02
CA HIS A 156 -4.14 -2.76 -5.44
C HIS A 156 -4.08 -2.96 -6.95
N GLY A 157 -5.12 -3.55 -7.54
CA GLY A 157 -5.36 -3.58 -8.98
C GLY A 157 -4.16 -3.99 -9.81
N THR A 158 -3.57 -5.14 -9.52
CA THR A 158 -2.28 -5.54 -10.11
C THR A 158 -2.38 -6.05 -11.54
N SER A 159 -3.58 -6.18 -12.12
CA SER A 159 -3.77 -6.79 -13.43
C SER A 159 -3.46 -8.31 -13.44
N THR A 160 -3.50 -8.94 -12.26
CA THR A 160 -3.35 -10.40 -12.17
C THR A 160 -4.72 -11.09 -12.19
N PRO A 161 -4.83 -12.27 -12.84
CA PRO A 161 -6.11 -12.97 -12.94
C PRO A 161 -6.78 -13.23 -11.59
N ALA A 162 -6.04 -13.74 -10.60
CA ALA A 162 -6.57 -14.06 -9.28
C ALA A 162 -6.68 -12.84 -8.35
N GLY A 163 -5.68 -11.94 -8.39
CA GLY A 163 -5.60 -10.79 -7.48
C GLY A 163 -6.78 -9.84 -7.63
N ASP A 164 -7.09 -9.44 -8.86
CA ASP A 164 -8.16 -8.48 -9.14
C ASP A 164 -9.54 -9.03 -8.75
N VAL A 165 -9.77 -10.35 -8.94
CA VAL A 165 -11.01 -11.00 -8.51
C VAL A 165 -11.13 -11.03 -6.99
N ALA A 166 -10.10 -11.49 -6.29
CA ALA A 166 -10.11 -11.59 -4.84
C ALA A 166 -10.29 -10.20 -4.19
N GLU A 167 -9.67 -9.16 -4.77
CA GLU A 167 -9.84 -7.79 -4.31
C GLU A 167 -11.26 -7.28 -4.52
N THR A 168 -11.86 -7.56 -5.68
CA THR A 168 -13.27 -7.21 -5.96
C THR A 168 -14.24 -7.89 -4.98
N VAL A 169 -13.96 -9.14 -4.59
CA VAL A 169 -14.80 -9.87 -3.62
C VAL A 169 -14.62 -9.28 -2.21
N ALA A 170 -13.45 -8.73 -1.90
CA ALA A 170 -13.14 -8.15 -0.59
C ALA A 170 -13.81 -6.79 -0.36
N ILE A 171 -14.00 -6.00 -1.44
CA ILE A 171 -14.63 -4.68 -1.45
C ILE A 171 -16.16 -4.81 -1.41
#